data_c187fe072ca96c7ac7df2b98f6d75df1
#
_entry.id   c187fe072ca96c7ac7df2b98f6d75df1
#
_cell.length_a   1.000
_cell.length_b   1.000
_cell.length_c   1.000
_cell.angle_alpha   90.00
_cell.angle_beta   90.00
_cell.angle_gamma   90.00
#
_symmetry.space_group_name_H-M   'P 1'
#
loop_
_entity.id
_entity.type
_entity.pdbx_description
1 polymer ?
#
loop_
_entity_poly.entity_id
_entity_poly.type
_entity_poly.pdbx_seq_one_letter_code
_entity_poly.pdbx_strand_id
1 'polypeptide(L)'
;MLEKMRNQRLSYADYMKLALYDKQYGYYMQQKEKIGRAGDFITTSNVGHIIGHVFASVFIRLIETYDVPPFICEIGGGTGRFAYAVLEQWKRQSPDTFEKGKYTIVETSPYHREKQAETLASLIDHVHIVSSFAELSPPFCGIVFSNELFDAFPVHVIEKRNGQLYECFVAVEDDQLVEQCAPLENEEIVEYIVERNIQLVDGQRFEIPLAMKKFIFQLNQAIDEAIIFTVDYGYTDEEWKHPARKQGSLRGYYRHQLIDDPLRYPGEMDLTTHIQWDALRFYGEQAGWSFTYLWRQDEFLLQAGILNELIEHHDPNPFSEQSRHNRAIRSLVMGDIGRAFQVMVQQKKMNVPIFT
;
A
#
# COMPACT_ATOMS: atom_id res chain seq x y z
N MET A 1 15.23 -7.11 20.08
CA MET A 1 13.93 -6.40 20.08
C MET A 1 13.33 -6.38 21.49
N LEU A 2 13.15 -7.50 22.16
CA LEU A 2 12.60 -7.57 23.53
C LEU A 2 13.32 -6.64 24.52
N GLU A 3 14.66 -6.53 24.44
CA GLU A 3 15.42 -5.62 25.30
C GLU A 3 15.01 -4.14 25.18
N LYS A 4 14.63 -3.69 23.97
CA LYS A 4 14.13 -2.32 23.75
C LYS A 4 12.75 -2.10 24.36
N MET A 5 12.00 -3.17 24.60
CA MET A 5 10.65 -3.13 25.13
C MET A 5 10.59 -3.42 26.65
N ARG A 6 11.69 -3.93 27.24
CA ARG A 6 11.77 -4.18 28.69
C ARG A 6 11.51 -2.88 29.45
N ASN A 7 10.69 -2.94 30.46
CA ASN A 7 10.31 -1.83 31.36
C ASN A 7 9.36 -0.75 30.77
N GLN A 8 8.81 -0.96 29.58
CA GLN A 8 7.76 -0.08 29.04
C GLN A 8 6.74 -0.89 28.27
N ARG A 9 5.51 -0.43 28.27
CA ARG A 9 4.49 -0.89 27.31
C ARG A 9 4.52 0.01 26.08
N LEU A 10 4.42 -0.56 24.90
CA LEU A 10 4.33 0.17 23.64
C LEU A 10 2.88 0.16 23.12
N SER A 11 2.43 1.26 22.53
CA SER A 11 1.23 1.19 21.70
C SER A 11 1.44 0.19 20.55
N TYR A 12 0.36 -0.36 19.99
CA TYR A 12 0.51 -1.20 18.78
C TYR A 12 1.18 -0.44 17.64
N ALA A 13 0.93 0.87 17.52
CA ALA A 13 1.59 1.71 16.54
C ALA A 13 3.13 1.75 16.73
N ASP A 14 3.61 1.93 17.97
CA ASP A 14 5.05 1.92 18.25
C ASP A 14 5.65 0.52 18.10
N TYR A 15 4.91 -0.52 18.48
CA TYR A 15 5.31 -1.90 18.26
C TYR A 15 5.46 -2.22 16.75
N MET A 16 4.47 -1.89 15.92
CA MET A 16 4.55 -2.08 14.46
C MET A 16 5.71 -1.29 13.87
N LYS A 17 5.91 -0.03 14.31
CA LYS A 17 7.04 0.77 13.88
C LYS A 17 8.37 0.11 14.22
N LEU A 18 8.50 -0.48 15.40
CA LEU A 18 9.68 -1.22 15.83
C LEU A 18 9.83 -2.53 15.02
N ALA A 19 8.74 -3.30 14.85
CA ALA A 19 8.76 -4.60 14.19
C ALA A 19 8.98 -4.50 12.68
N LEU A 20 8.51 -3.43 12.02
CA LEU A 20 8.59 -3.29 10.56
C LEU A 20 9.74 -2.39 10.12
N TYR A 21 10.05 -1.30 10.85
CA TYR A 21 10.89 -0.21 10.35
C TYR A 21 12.11 0.11 11.22
N ASP A 22 12.35 -0.60 12.34
CA ASP A 22 13.58 -0.41 13.11
C ASP A 22 14.80 -0.78 12.28
N LYS A 23 15.83 0.07 12.29
CA LYS A 23 17.05 -0.10 11.47
C LYS A 23 17.75 -1.45 11.67
N GLN A 24 17.65 -2.05 12.85
CA GLN A 24 18.34 -3.29 13.21
C GLN A 24 17.42 -4.51 13.16
N TYR A 25 16.16 -4.36 13.57
CA TYR A 25 15.25 -5.48 13.77
C TYR A 25 14.05 -5.47 12.84
N GLY A 26 13.80 -4.33 12.16
CA GLY A 26 12.59 -4.14 11.36
C GLY A 26 12.54 -5.02 10.13
N TYR A 27 11.40 -5.65 9.93
CA TYR A 27 11.16 -6.57 8.82
C TYR A 27 11.56 -5.98 7.45
N TYR A 28 11.16 -4.74 7.13
CA TYR A 28 11.50 -4.09 5.85
C TYR A 28 12.94 -3.60 5.77
N MET A 29 13.63 -3.47 6.91
CA MET A 29 14.99 -2.93 6.97
C MET A 29 16.07 -4.02 6.87
N GLN A 30 15.71 -5.29 7.06
CA GLN A 30 16.65 -6.41 7.00
C GLN A 30 17.00 -6.76 5.56
N GLN A 31 18.25 -7.18 5.32
CA GLN A 31 18.74 -7.73 4.05
C GLN A 31 18.26 -9.17 3.86
N LYS A 32 16.94 -9.33 3.59
CA LYS A 32 16.31 -10.63 3.37
C LYS A 32 15.35 -10.52 2.20
N GLU A 33 15.35 -11.53 1.32
CA GLU A 33 14.33 -11.62 0.27
C GLU A 33 12.95 -11.84 0.89
N LYS A 34 12.00 -10.92 0.62
CA LYS A 34 10.65 -10.91 1.18
C LYS A 34 9.60 -11.36 0.16
N ILE A 35 9.90 -11.20 -1.13
CA ILE A 35 9.01 -11.52 -2.25
C ILE A 35 9.64 -12.62 -3.09
N GLY A 36 8.93 -13.72 -3.33
CA GLY A 36 9.39 -14.83 -4.14
C GLY A 36 9.25 -16.18 -3.43
N ARG A 37 9.82 -17.25 -4.03
CA ARG A 37 9.70 -18.61 -3.46
C ARG A 37 10.34 -18.78 -2.09
N ALA A 38 11.32 -17.97 -1.75
CA ALA A 38 12.00 -17.96 -0.46
C ALA A 38 11.50 -16.85 0.48
N GLY A 39 10.59 -15.99 0.03
CA GLY A 39 10.01 -14.88 0.77
C GLY A 39 8.68 -15.21 1.44
N ASP A 40 8.08 -14.22 2.07
CA ASP A 40 6.79 -14.37 2.77
C ASP A 40 5.61 -14.17 1.81
N PHE A 41 5.82 -13.56 0.63
CA PHE A 41 4.80 -13.29 -0.38
C PHE A 41 5.09 -13.98 -1.71
N ILE A 42 4.05 -14.59 -2.29
CA ILE A 42 4.07 -15.10 -3.66
C ILE A 42 3.26 -14.14 -4.55
N THR A 43 3.89 -13.10 -5.03
CA THR A 43 3.40 -12.46 -6.26
C THR A 43 4.02 -13.22 -7.43
N THR A 44 3.22 -13.87 -8.26
CA THR A 44 3.75 -14.42 -9.51
C THR A 44 4.32 -13.24 -10.31
N SER A 45 5.58 -13.32 -10.71
CA SER A 45 6.27 -12.24 -11.44
C SER A 45 5.47 -11.71 -12.63
N ASN A 46 4.66 -12.58 -13.25
CA ASN A 46 3.79 -12.24 -14.37
C ASN A 46 2.60 -11.34 -13.95
N VAL A 47 2.03 -11.51 -12.76
CA VAL A 47 0.90 -10.68 -12.28
C VAL A 47 1.32 -9.23 -12.10
N GLY A 48 2.42 -8.99 -11.40
CA GLY A 48 2.93 -7.64 -11.17
C GLY A 48 3.31 -6.93 -12.48
N HIS A 49 3.87 -7.66 -13.44
CA HIS A 49 4.23 -7.12 -14.76
C HIS A 49 2.99 -6.69 -15.55
N ILE A 50 1.95 -7.53 -15.60
CA ILE A 50 0.68 -7.21 -16.27
C ILE A 50 0.02 -5.98 -15.66
N ILE A 51 -0.05 -5.92 -14.34
CA ILE A 51 -0.60 -4.76 -13.61
C ILE A 51 0.18 -3.49 -13.97
N GLY A 52 1.52 -3.56 -13.98
CA GLY A 52 2.38 -2.44 -14.36
C GLY A 52 2.11 -1.94 -15.78
N HIS A 53 1.92 -2.83 -16.75
CA HIS A 53 1.57 -2.48 -18.14
C HIS A 53 0.20 -1.79 -18.23
N VAL A 54 -0.80 -2.31 -17.52
CA VAL A 54 -2.16 -1.73 -17.51
C VAL A 54 -2.14 -0.33 -16.89
N PHE A 55 -1.46 -0.16 -15.75
CA PHE A 55 -1.33 1.17 -15.14
C PHE A 55 -0.53 2.13 -16.02
N ALA A 56 0.54 1.67 -16.68
CA ALA A 56 1.28 2.48 -17.63
C ALA A 56 0.38 3.02 -18.74
N SER A 57 -0.49 2.18 -19.31
CA SER A 57 -1.44 2.59 -20.35
C SER A 57 -2.44 3.65 -19.85
N VAL A 58 -2.87 3.56 -18.58
CA VAL A 58 -3.69 4.60 -17.93
C VAL A 58 -2.89 5.89 -17.78
N PHE A 59 -1.66 5.82 -17.28
CA PHE A 59 -0.80 6.98 -17.04
C PHE A 59 -0.46 7.70 -18.36
N ILE A 60 -0.09 6.96 -19.40
CA ILE A 60 0.20 7.49 -20.74
C ILE A 60 -1.02 8.24 -21.27
N ARG A 61 -2.20 7.64 -21.19
CA ARG A 61 -3.43 8.29 -21.64
C ARG A 61 -3.69 9.61 -20.88
N LEU A 62 -3.48 9.64 -19.56
CA LEU A 62 -3.64 10.87 -18.77
C LEU A 62 -2.64 11.94 -19.21
N ILE A 63 -1.40 11.56 -19.49
CA ILE A 63 -0.34 12.46 -19.96
C ILE A 63 -0.68 12.99 -21.37
N GLU A 64 -1.06 12.12 -22.31
CA GLU A 64 -1.26 12.51 -23.71
C GLU A 64 -2.60 13.21 -23.97
N THR A 65 -3.65 12.83 -23.23
CA THR A 65 -5.01 13.33 -23.52
C THR A 65 -5.36 14.58 -22.69
N TYR A 66 -4.80 14.67 -21.47
CA TYR A 66 -5.19 15.71 -20.53
C TYR A 66 -4.02 16.58 -20.06
N ASP A 67 -2.89 16.51 -20.77
CA ASP A 67 -1.67 17.29 -20.50
C ASP A 67 -1.18 17.16 -19.04
N VAL A 68 -1.41 16.00 -18.41
CA VAL A 68 -0.83 15.72 -17.09
C VAL A 68 0.69 15.69 -17.23
N PRO A 69 1.45 16.38 -16.35
CA PRO A 69 2.90 16.37 -16.42
C PRO A 69 3.45 14.91 -16.46
N PRO A 70 4.43 14.61 -17.35
CA PRO A 70 4.94 13.25 -17.53
C PRO A 70 5.90 12.83 -16.41
N PHE A 71 5.49 13.05 -15.18
CA PHE A 71 6.22 12.68 -13.98
C PHE A 71 5.38 11.70 -13.15
N ILE A 72 6.00 10.57 -12.79
CA ILE A 72 5.37 9.55 -11.96
C ILE A 72 6.16 9.44 -10.66
N CYS A 73 5.48 9.44 -9.53
CA CYS A 73 6.07 9.22 -8.21
C CYS A 73 5.45 7.98 -7.57
N GLU A 74 6.20 6.89 -7.49
CA GLU A 74 5.82 5.68 -6.77
C GLU A 74 6.29 5.76 -5.32
N ILE A 75 5.41 5.44 -4.38
CA ILE A 75 5.72 5.43 -2.96
C ILE A 75 5.73 3.99 -2.47
N GLY A 76 6.86 3.55 -1.90
CA GLY A 76 7.01 2.17 -1.42
C GLY A 76 7.20 1.18 -2.57
N GLY A 77 8.09 1.47 -3.53
CA GLY A 77 8.26 0.69 -4.77
C GLY A 77 8.87 -0.71 -4.60
N GLY A 78 9.07 -1.18 -3.35
CA GLY A 78 9.60 -2.52 -3.07
C GLY A 78 10.88 -2.83 -3.86
N THR A 79 10.88 -3.88 -4.66
CA THR A 79 12.06 -4.27 -5.47
C THR A 79 12.16 -3.55 -6.83
N GLY A 80 11.27 -2.62 -7.15
CA GLY A 80 11.26 -1.87 -8.41
C GLY A 80 10.65 -2.58 -9.61
N ARG A 81 10.02 -3.74 -9.41
CA ARG A 81 9.44 -4.54 -10.51
C ARG A 81 8.24 -3.86 -11.17
N PHE A 82 7.40 -3.18 -10.38
CA PHE A 82 6.28 -2.42 -10.91
C PHE A 82 6.80 -1.23 -11.73
N ALA A 83 7.74 -0.45 -11.17
CA ALA A 83 8.40 0.64 -11.89
C ALA A 83 9.01 0.19 -13.21
N TYR A 84 9.70 -0.98 -13.22
CA TYR A 84 10.26 -1.56 -14.43
C TYR A 84 9.20 -1.82 -15.49
N ALA A 85 8.11 -2.49 -15.11
CA ALA A 85 7.01 -2.80 -16.04
C ALA A 85 6.34 -1.53 -16.58
N VAL A 86 6.12 -0.52 -15.72
CA VAL A 86 5.57 0.77 -16.15
C VAL A 86 6.50 1.46 -17.15
N LEU A 87 7.79 1.56 -16.85
CA LEU A 87 8.77 2.25 -17.69
C LEU A 87 8.98 1.52 -19.04
N GLU A 88 9.04 0.19 -19.03
CA GLU A 88 9.15 -0.62 -20.25
C GLU A 88 7.96 -0.38 -21.17
N GLN A 89 6.76 -0.45 -20.63
CA GLN A 89 5.52 -0.20 -21.37
C GLN A 89 5.45 1.25 -21.86
N TRP A 90 5.80 2.22 -21.01
CA TRP A 90 5.79 3.65 -21.35
C TRP A 90 6.74 3.93 -22.51
N LYS A 91 7.98 3.45 -22.43
CA LYS A 91 8.97 3.57 -23.51
C LYS A 91 8.48 2.97 -24.83
N ARG A 92 7.77 1.83 -24.76
CA ARG A 92 7.23 1.14 -25.94
C ARG A 92 6.03 1.86 -26.56
N GLN A 93 5.10 2.33 -25.72
CA GLN A 93 3.80 2.85 -26.16
C GLN A 93 3.86 4.34 -26.51
N SER A 94 4.64 5.13 -25.78
CA SER A 94 4.73 6.58 -25.95
C SER A 94 6.18 7.07 -25.75
N PRO A 95 7.10 6.80 -26.70
CA PRO A 95 8.51 7.18 -26.57
C PRO A 95 8.71 8.68 -26.41
N ASP A 96 7.90 9.52 -27.06
CA ASP A 96 8.03 10.97 -26.99
C ASP A 96 7.73 11.54 -25.59
N THR A 97 6.74 11.00 -24.89
CA THR A 97 6.44 11.42 -23.51
C THR A 97 7.38 10.75 -22.53
N PHE A 98 7.88 9.54 -22.83
CA PHE A 98 8.89 8.85 -22.03
C PHE A 98 10.20 9.64 -21.95
N GLU A 99 10.70 10.13 -23.09
CA GLU A 99 11.95 10.92 -23.15
C GLU A 99 11.86 12.22 -22.32
N LYS A 100 10.68 12.80 -22.21
CA LYS A 100 10.42 14.01 -21.40
C LYS A 100 10.10 13.68 -19.93
N GLY A 101 9.79 12.42 -19.67
CA GLY A 101 9.28 11.96 -18.39
C GLY A 101 10.36 11.61 -17.38
N LYS A 102 9.93 11.50 -16.13
CA LYS A 102 10.75 11.02 -15.01
C LYS A 102 9.92 10.13 -14.10
N TYR A 103 10.52 9.03 -13.67
CA TYR A 103 9.94 8.16 -12.67
C TYR A 103 10.69 8.30 -11.35
N THR A 104 10.02 8.75 -10.31
CA THR A 104 10.60 8.89 -8.98
C THR A 104 10.09 7.79 -8.06
N ILE A 105 10.98 7.17 -7.30
CA ILE A 105 10.59 6.18 -6.28
C ILE A 105 10.99 6.74 -4.91
N VAL A 106 10.01 6.87 -4.02
CA VAL A 106 10.24 7.21 -2.61
C VAL A 106 10.23 5.92 -1.81
N GLU A 107 11.41 5.49 -1.33
CA GLU A 107 11.59 4.22 -0.62
C GLU A 107 12.49 4.40 0.60
N THR A 108 11.97 4.09 1.78
CA THR A 108 12.71 4.26 3.05
C THR A 108 13.73 3.16 3.31
N SER A 109 13.50 1.93 2.82
CA SER A 109 14.38 0.79 3.02
C SER A 109 15.65 0.90 2.16
N PRO A 110 16.87 0.96 2.76
CA PRO A 110 18.12 0.94 2.00
C PRO A 110 18.27 -0.33 1.15
N TYR A 111 17.82 -1.48 1.66
CA TYR A 111 17.84 -2.75 0.94
C TYR A 111 16.97 -2.69 -0.32
N HIS A 112 15.75 -2.15 -0.22
CA HIS A 112 14.89 -2.02 -1.39
C HIS A 112 15.43 -1.01 -2.41
N ARG A 113 16.03 0.12 -1.97
CA ARG A 113 16.66 1.07 -2.90
C ARG A 113 17.82 0.44 -3.69
N GLU A 114 18.63 -0.41 -3.04
CA GLU A 114 19.67 -1.18 -3.73
C GLU A 114 19.07 -2.12 -4.77
N LYS A 115 18.02 -2.87 -4.41
CA LYS A 115 17.30 -3.75 -5.34
C LYS A 115 16.61 -3.01 -6.49
N GLN A 116 16.07 -1.82 -6.24
CA GLN A 116 15.52 -0.94 -7.27
C GLN A 116 16.60 -0.51 -8.26
N ALA A 117 17.78 -0.09 -7.78
CA ALA A 117 18.89 0.29 -8.65
C ALA A 117 19.36 -0.89 -9.53
N GLU A 118 19.41 -2.13 -8.99
CA GLU A 118 19.70 -3.34 -9.75
C GLU A 118 18.63 -3.63 -10.80
N THR A 119 17.36 -3.63 -10.40
CA THR A 119 16.21 -3.95 -11.27
C THR A 119 16.07 -2.96 -12.42
N LEU A 120 16.32 -1.68 -12.14
CA LEU A 120 16.10 -0.56 -13.07
C LEU A 120 17.39 -0.13 -13.78
N ALA A 121 18.48 -0.89 -13.69
CA ALA A 121 19.79 -0.51 -14.24
C ALA A 121 19.76 -0.10 -15.71
N SER A 122 18.94 -0.77 -16.55
CA SER A 122 18.80 -0.46 -17.98
C SER A 122 17.94 0.80 -18.27
N LEU A 123 17.27 1.35 -17.27
CA LEU A 123 16.35 2.50 -17.36
C LEU A 123 16.73 3.61 -16.37
N ILE A 124 17.90 3.51 -15.74
CA ILE A 124 18.31 4.36 -14.60
C ILE A 124 18.33 5.85 -14.93
N ASP A 125 18.59 6.23 -16.18
CA ASP A 125 18.59 7.63 -16.61
C ASP A 125 17.22 8.30 -16.51
N HIS A 126 16.14 7.50 -16.51
CA HIS A 126 14.76 7.95 -16.35
C HIS A 126 14.23 7.81 -14.92
N VAL A 127 15.05 7.27 -14.00
CA VAL A 127 14.62 6.96 -12.62
C VAL A 127 15.35 7.84 -11.61
N HIS A 128 14.62 8.25 -10.57
CA HIS A 128 15.16 8.95 -9.42
C HIS A 128 14.70 8.22 -8.14
N ILE A 129 15.62 7.62 -7.41
CA ILE A 129 15.34 6.89 -6.17
C ILE A 129 15.74 7.76 -4.99
N VAL A 130 14.78 8.08 -4.12
CA VAL A 130 14.97 8.94 -2.94
C VAL A 130 14.53 8.21 -1.66
N SER A 131 15.03 8.64 -0.51
CA SER A 131 14.71 8.02 0.77
C SER A 131 13.47 8.64 1.43
N SER A 132 13.09 9.85 1.03
CA SER A 132 11.98 10.59 1.64
C SER A 132 11.46 11.68 0.71
N PHE A 133 10.26 12.19 1.00
CA PHE A 133 9.68 13.36 0.31
C PHE A 133 10.50 14.64 0.45
N ALA A 134 11.33 14.77 1.50
CA ALA A 134 12.17 15.94 1.70
C ALA A 134 13.23 16.10 0.60
N GLU A 135 13.51 15.05 -0.16
CA GLU A 135 14.42 15.07 -1.30
C GLU A 135 13.71 15.46 -2.62
N LEU A 136 12.39 15.54 -2.61
CA LEU A 136 11.61 16.06 -3.76
C LEU A 136 11.65 17.59 -3.75
N SER A 137 12.23 18.19 -4.81
CA SER A 137 12.26 19.65 -4.98
C SER A 137 12.19 19.99 -6.47
N PRO A 138 11.34 20.91 -6.88
CA PRO A 138 10.21 21.58 -6.21
C PRO A 138 9.07 20.63 -5.83
N PRO A 139 7.93 21.10 -5.27
CA PRO A 139 6.77 20.25 -5.05
C PRO A 139 6.40 19.48 -6.31
N PHE A 140 6.12 18.20 -6.12
CA PHE A 140 5.89 17.28 -7.23
C PHE A 140 4.57 17.60 -7.96
N CYS A 141 4.62 17.55 -9.30
CA CYS A 141 3.44 17.64 -10.16
C CYS A 141 3.37 16.42 -11.07
N GLY A 142 2.20 15.77 -11.20
CA GLY A 142 2.03 14.59 -12.08
C GLY A 142 1.20 13.48 -11.46
N ILE A 143 1.66 12.24 -11.59
CA ILE A 143 0.95 11.05 -11.10
C ILE A 143 1.66 10.50 -9.87
N VAL A 144 0.92 10.33 -8.77
CA VAL A 144 1.39 9.65 -7.56
C VAL A 144 0.75 8.27 -7.52
N PHE A 145 1.53 7.25 -7.25
CA PHE A 145 1.09 5.87 -7.17
C PHE A 145 1.61 5.19 -5.90
N SER A 146 0.78 4.38 -5.28
CA SER A 146 1.18 3.47 -4.21
C SER A 146 0.41 2.16 -4.29
N ASN A 147 1.11 1.04 -4.03
CA ASN A 147 0.52 -0.29 -3.94
C ASN A 147 0.97 -0.96 -2.64
N GLU A 148 0.02 -1.48 -1.87
CA GLU A 148 0.30 -2.12 -0.57
C GLU A 148 1.22 -1.26 0.30
N LEU A 149 0.82 0.01 0.49
CA LEU A 149 1.59 0.98 1.26
C LEU A 149 0.97 1.21 2.63
N PHE A 150 -0.34 1.46 2.65
CA PHE A 150 -1.04 1.88 3.87
C PHE A 150 -1.39 0.70 4.77
N ASP A 151 -1.47 -0.51 4.24
CA ASP A 151 -1.70 -1.73 5.00
C ASP A 151 -0.57 -2.04 5.99
N ALA A 152 0.66 -1.60 5.68
CA ALA A 152 1.84 -1.72 6.54
C ALA A 152 2.04 -0.51 7.49
N PHE A 153 1.16 0.49 7.45
CA PHE A 153 1.30 1.65 8.33
C PHE A 153 0.97 1.31 9.78
N PRO A 154 1.75 1.85 10.74
CA PRO A 154 1.48 1.67 12.16
C PRO A 154 0.08 2.11 12.56
N VAL A 155 -0.63 1.25 13.29
CA VAL A 155 -1.97 1.53 13.82
C VAL A 155 -2.01 1.37 15.33
N HIS A 156 -2.81 2.20 16.00
CA HIS A 156 -3.23 1.93 17.36
C HIS A 156 -4.37 0.92 17.34
N VAL A 157 -4.50 0.12 18.38
CA VAL A 157 -5.59 -0.83 18.52
C VAL A 157 -6.43 -0.43 19.73
N ILE A 158 -7.73 -0.27 19.52
CA ILE A 158 -8.69 -0.02 20.59
C ILE A 158 -9.71 -1.15 20.68
N GLU A 159 -10.27 -1.32 21.87
CA GLU A 159 -11.33 -2.28 22.13
C GLU A 159 -12.42 -1.65 23.02
N LYS A 160 -13.68 -1.93 22.73
CA LYS A 160 -14.78 -1.55 23.60
C LYS A 160 -15.12 -2.70 24.55
N ARG A 161 -15.12 -2.44 25.89
CA ARG A 161 -15.48 -3.40 26.93
C ARG A 161 -16.44 -2.76 27.92
N ASN A 162 -17.60 -3.39 28.11
CA ASN A 162 -18.63 -2.90 29.05
C ASN A 162 -18.98 -1.42 28.87
N GLY A 163 -19.12 -0.98 27.64
CA GLY A 163 -19.45 0.41 27.29
C GLY A 163 -18.26 1.39 27.29
N GLN A 164 -17.09 1.00 27.77
CA GLN A 164 -15.88 1.83 27.82
C GLN A 164 -14.88 1.47 26.72
N LEU A 165 -14.10 2.45 26.28
CA LEU A 165 -13.02 2.26 25.31
C LEU A 165 -11.68 2.05 26.03
N TYR A 166 -10.92 1.09 25.54
CA TYR A 166 -9.58 0.74 26.00
C TYR A 166 -8.63 0.83 24.82
N GLU A 167 -7.41 1.29 25.04
CA GLU A 167 -6.30 1.15 24.10
C GLU A 167 -5.52 -0.11 24.48
N CYS A 168 -5.14 -0.90 23.45
CA CYS A 168 -4.34 -2.10 23.62
C CYS A 168 -2.86 -1.79 23.37
N PHE A 169 -2.01 -2.34 24.22
CA PHE A 169 -0.57 -2.14 24.25
C PHE A 169 0.15 -3.47 24.20
N VAL A 170 1.41 -3.44 23.77
CA VAL A 170 2.32 -4.59 23.79
C VAL A 170 3.34 -4.40 24.90
N ALA A 171 3.48 -5.38 25.76
CA ALA A 171 4.45 -5.41 26.87
C ALA A 171 5.29 -6.69 26.84
N VAL A 172 6.34 -6.75 27.65
CA VAL A 172 7.16 -7.95 27.85
C VAL A 172 6.91 -8.48 29.26
N GLU A 173 6.44 -9.71 29.34
CA GLU A 173 6.30 -10.48 30.60
C GLU A 173 6.97 -11.84 30.40
N ASP A 174 7.80 -12.26 31.34
CA ASP A 174 8.53 -13.54 31.30
C ASP A 174 9.22 -13.83 29.94
N ASP A 175 9.88 -12.79 29.38
CA ASP A 175 10.55 -12.82 28.08
C ASP A 175 9.62 -13.12 26.87
N GLN A 176 8.32 -12.94 27.05
CA GLN A 176 7.31 -13.06 25.99
C GLN A 176 6.59 -11.75 25.76
N LEU A 177 6.16 -11.51 24.51
CA LEU A 177 5.26 -10.40 24.21
C LEU A 177 3.84 -10.75 24.64
N VAL A 178 3.22 -9.84 25.37
CA VAL A 178 1.85 -9.96 25.82
C VAL A 178 1.06 -8.71 25.50
N GLU A 179 -0.23 -8.86 25.30
CA GLU A 179 -1.14 -7.73 25.15
C GLU A 179 -1.67 -7.29 26.51
N GLN A 180 -1.64 -5.98 26.74
CA GLN A 180 -2.25 -5.33 27.90
C GLN A 180 -3.19 -4.24 27.42
N CYS A 181 -4.37 -4.10 28.01
CA CYS A 181 -5.29 -3.01 27.68
C CYS A 181 -5.47 -2.09 28.88
N ALA A 182 -5.54 -0.78 28.62
CA ALA A 182 -5.81 0.26 29.61
C ALA A 182 -6.95 1.17 29.12
N PRO A 183 -7.67 1.86 30.01
CA PRO A 183 -8.64 2.86 29.60
C PRO A 183 -8.04 3.82 28.55
N LEU A 184 -8.82 4.18 27.54
CA LEU A 184 -8.36 5.07 26.50
C LEU A 184 -8.16 6.49 27.03
N GLU A 185 -6.91 6.97 27.00
CA GLU A 185 -6.50 8.31 27.44
C GLU A 185 -5.85 9.12 26.30
N ASN A 186 -5.55 8.49 25.17
CA ASN A 186 -4.88 9.14 24.05
C ASN A 186 -5.84 10.09 23.31
N GLU A 187 -5.58 11.39 23.43
CA GLU A 187 -6.41 12.45 22.85
C GLU A 187 -6.48 12.38 21.33
N GLU A 188 -5.38 12.04 20.61
CA GLU A 188 -5.39 11.91 19.14
C GLU A 188 -6.34 10.78 18.69
N ILE A 189 -6.44 9.69 19.46
CA ILE A 189 -7.38 8.60 19.18
C ILE A 189 -8.82 9.06 19.44
N VAL A 190 -9.06 9.77 20.54
CA VAL A 190 -10.38 10.30 20.86
C VAL A 190 -10.84 11.27 19.78
N GLU A 191 -9.98 12.19 19.34
CA GLU A 191 -10.26 13.09 18.24
C GLU A 191 -10.62 12.32 16.96
N TYR A 192 -9.83 11.31 16.60
CA TYR A 192 -10.10 10.48 15.41
C TYR A 192 -11.48 9.82 15.49
N ILE A 193 -11.84 9.23 16.66
CA ILE A 193 -13.15 8.59 16.85
C ILE A 193 -14.28 9.59 16.67
N VAL A 194 -14.13 10.80 17.21
CA VAL A 194 -15.14 11.87 17.09
C VAL A 194 -15.25 12.39 15.65
N GLU A 195 -14.12 12.73 15.03
CA GLU A 195 -14.08 13.22 13.63
C GLU A 195 -14.71 12.24 12.64
N ARG A 196 -14.45 10.93 12.87
CA ARG A 196 -14.94 9.86 11.97
C ARG A 196 -16.28 9.27 12.42
N ASN A 197 -16.87 9.75 13.51
CA ASN A 197 -18.10 9.23 14.10
C ASN A 197 -18.06 7.70 14.29
N ILE A 198 -16.94 7.16 14.80
CA ILE A 198 -16.75 5.72 15.00
C ILE A 198 -17.60 5.24 16.16
N GLN A 199 -18.43 4.23 15.88
CA GLN A 199 -19.25 3.60 16.90
C GLN A 199 -18.94 2.11 16.99
N LEU A 200 -18.39 1.68 18.10
CA LEU A 200 -18.03 0.29 18.36
C LEU A 200 -19.12 -0.39 19.22
N VAL A 201 -19.32 -1.68 18.99
CA VAL A 201 -20.10 -2.54 19.87
C VAL A 201 -19.22 -3.21 20.91
N ASP A 202 -19.77 -3.67 22.02
CA ASP A 202 -18.98 -4.34 23.07
C ASP A 202 -18.25 -5.59 22.54
N GLY A 203 -16.97 -5.68 22.92
CA GLY A 203 -16.02 -6.69 22.46
C GLY A 203 -15.53 -6.49 21.03
N GLN A 204 -15.78 -5.32 20.42
CA GLN A 204 -15.22 -4.99 19.11
C GLN A 204 -13.84 -4.35 19.26
N ARG A 205 -12.88 -4.87 18.49
CA ARG A 205 -11.55 -4.29 18.28
C ARG A 205 -11.57 -3.46 16.98
N PHE A 206 -10.74 -2.41 16.97
CA PHE A 206 -10.66 -1.53 15.81
C PHE A 206 -9.28 -0.87 15.74
N GLU A 207 -8.72 -0.81 14.56
CA GLU A 207 -7.44 -0.16 14.30
C GLU A 207 -7.64 1.33 14.02
N ILE A 208 -6.81 2.19 14.63
CA ILE A 208 -6.82 3.64 14.45
C ILE A 208 -5.55 4.05 13.69
N PRO A 209 -5.67 4.44 12.41
CA PRO A 209 -4.52 4.67 11.52
C PRO A 209 -4.02 6.13 11.59
N LEU A 210 -3.56 6.59 12.76
CA LEU A 210 -3.03 7.96 12.91
C LEU A 210 -1.80 8.20 12.04
N ALA A 211 -1.00 7.16 11.77
CA ALA A 211 0.14 7.27 10.88
C ALA A 211 -0.29 7.56 9.42
N MET A 212 -1.37 6.93 8.94
CA MET A 212 -1.97 7.23 7.64
C MET A 212 -2.47 8.68 7.58
N LYS A 213 -3.19 9.15 8.60
CA LYS A 213 -3.63 10.56 8.72
C LYS A 213 -2.43 11.51 8.57
N LYS A 214 -1.38 11.30 9.36
CA LYS A 214 -0.16 12.12 9.34
C LYS A 214 0.52 12.09 7.96
N PHE A 215 0.61 10.93 7.34
CA PHE A 215 1.24 10.75 6.04
C PHE A 215 0.51 11.48 4.91
N ILE A 216 -0.83 11.48 4.89
CA ILE A 216 -1.63 12.21 3.89
C ILE A 216 -1.27 13.71 3.91
N PHE A 217 -1.19 14.32 5.10
CA PHE A 217 -0.80 15.73 5.22
C PHE A 217 0.66 15.98 4.83
N GLN A 218 1.58 15.07 5.12
CA GLN A 218 2.98 15.16 4.66
C GLN A 218 3.07 15.04 3.14
N LEU A 219 2.38 14.08 2.53
CA LEU A 219 2.31 13.92 1.08
C LEU A 219 1.70 15.19 0.45
N ASN A 220 0.65 15.75 1.05
CA ASN A 220 0.04 16.97 0.57
C ASN A 220 1.01 18.17 0.52
N GLN A 221 1.96 18.24 1.44
CA GLN A 221 3.01 19.28 1.41
C GLN A 221 4.05 19.04 0.32
N ALA A 222 4.30 17.77 -0.05
CA ALA A 222 5.30 17.38 -1.05
C ALA A 222 4.79 17.47 -2.50
N ILE A 223 3.47 17.49 -2.71
CA ILE A 223 2.85 17.56 -4.04
C ILE A 223 2.17 18.93 -4.24
N ASP A 224 2.16 19.43 -5.48
CA ASP A 224 1.42 20.63 -5.86
C ASP A 224 0.16 20.29 -6.66
N GLU A 225 0.31 19.64 -7.81
CA GLU A 225 -0.78 19.17 -8.67
C GLU A 225 -0.59 17.68 -8.94
N ALA A 226 -1.58 16.84 -8.60
CA ALA A 226 -1.42 15.41 -8.76
C ALA A 226 -2.73 14.65 -8.97
N ILE A 227 -2.61 13.54 -9.72
CA ILE A 227 -3.58 12.44 -9.71
C ILE A 227 -2.96 11.34 -8.84
N ILE A 228 -3.65 10.94 -7.77
CA ILE A 228 -3.15 10.06 -6.73
C ILE A 228 -3.89 8.73 -6.84
N PHE A 229 -3.16 7.66 -7.18
CA PHE A 229 -3.65 6.29 -7.22
C PHE A 229 -3.17 5.54 -5.98
N THR A 230 -4.10 5.01 -5.20
CA THR A 230 -3.81 4.11 -4.08
C THR A 230 -4.41 2.75 -4.38
N VAL A 231 -3.57 1.72 -4.43
CA VAL A 231 -3.98 0.32 -4.58
C VAL A 231 -3.68 -0.40 -3.28
N ASP A 232 -4.71 -0.95 -2.65
CA ASP A 232 -4.55 -1.64 -1.38
C ASP A 232 -5.76 -2.54 -1.11
N TYR A 233 -5.74 -3.29 -0.01
CA TYR A 233 -6.90 -4.04 0.46
C TYR A 233 -7.46 -3.43 1.76
N GLY A 234 -8.77 -3.34 1.84
CA GLY A 234 -9.38 -2.64 2.98
C GLY A 234 -10.89 -2.69 2.94
N TYR A 235 -11.47 -1.91 3.83
CA TYR A 235 -12.92 -1.86 4.00
C TYR A 235 -13.41 -0.41 4.11
N THR A 236 -14.61 -0.19 3.58
CA THR A 236 -15.40 1.02 3.86
C THR A 236 -15.94 1.01 5.29
N ASP A 237 -16.37 2.15 5.81
CA ASP A 237 -16.97 2.26 7.15
C ASP A 237 -18.19 1.34 7.30
N GLU A 238 -18.95 1.11 6.21
CA GLU A 238 -20.08 0.19 6.22
C GLU A 238 -19.66 -1.27 6.33
N GLU A 239 -18.63 -1.65 5.59
CA GLU A 239 -18.09 -3.00 5.65
C GLU A 239 -17.44 -3.31 7.00
N TRP A 240 -16.85 -2.31 7.67
CA TRP A 240 -16.29 -2.46 9.03
C TRP A 240 -17.35 -2.82 10.09
N LYS A 241 -18.61 -2.47 9.87
CA LYS A 241 -19.70 -2.83 10.79
C LYS A 241 -20.08 -4.31 10.74
N HIS A 242 -19.60 -5.06 9.75
CA HIS A 242 -19.94 -6.48 9.61
C HIS A 242 -19.39 -7.30 10.78
N PRO A 243 -20.20 -8.19 11.40
CA PRO A 243 -19.79 -8.98 12.58
C PRO A 243 -18.49 -9.81 12.41
N ALA A 244 -18.19 -10.26 11.20
CA ALA A 244 -16.96 -10.99 10.90
C ALA A 244 -15.69 -10.17 11.13
N ARG A 245 -15.79 -8.82 11.23
CA ARG A 245 -14.66 -7.90 11.46
C ARG A 245 -14.57 -7.42 12.89
N LYS A 246 -15.31 -8.07 13.80
CA LYS A 246 -15.35 -7.70 15.22
C LYS A 246 -13.98 -7.74 15.91
N GLN A 247 -13.06 -8.57 15.44
CA GLN A 247 -11.72 -8.73 16.00
C GLN A 247 -10.65 -7.81 15.36
N GLY A 248 -11.09 -6.86 14.51
CA GLY A 248 -10.15 -6.04 13.74
C GLY A 248 -9.53 -6.82 12.57
N SER A 249 -8.43 -6.31 12.05
CA SER A 249 -7.76 -6.84 10.86
C SER A 249 -6.25 -7.03 11.03
N LEU A 250 -5.64 -6.53 12.12
CA LEU A 250 -4.20 -6.64 12.36
C LEU A 250 -3.78 -8.10 12.48
N ARG A 251 -2.82 -8.50 11.64
CA ARG A 251 -2.32 -9.85 11.52
C ARG A 251 -0.91 -9.85 10.92
N GLY A 252 -0.29 -11.02 10.85
CA GLY A 252 1.01 -11.17 10.23
C GLY A 252 1.03 -12.13 9.05
N TYR A 253 2.03 -11.99 8.18
CA TYR A 253 2.39 -12.99 7.17
C TYR A 253 3.80 -13.50 7.45
N TYR A 254 3.93 -14.83 7.58
CA TYR A 254 5.20 -15.49 7.83
C TYR A 254 5.29 -16.78 6.99
N ARG A 255 6.29 -16.86 6.11
CA ARG A 255 6.53 -18.03 5.23
C ARG A 255 5.26 -18.48 4.50
N HIS A 256 4.60 -17.57 3.83
CA HIS A 256 3.35 -17.77 3.08
C HIS A 256 2.14 -18.19 3.93
N GLN A 257 2.19 -18.04 5.23
CA GLN A 257 1.08 -18.35 6.12
C GLN A 257 0.57 -17.08 6.79
N LEU A 258 -0.75 -17.00 6.87
CA LEU A 258 -1.43 -16.01 7.67
C LEU A 258 -1.29 -16.37 9.14
N ILE A 259 -0.86 -15.42 9.96
CA ILE A 259 -0.67 -15.55 11.40
C ILE A 259 -1.59 -14.56 12.10
N ASP A 260 -2.61 -15.06 12.79
CA ASP A 260 -3.61 -14.21 13.47
C ASP A 260 -3.03 -13.50 14.70
N ASP A 261 -1.97 -14.04 15.30
CA ASP A 261 -1.29 -13.41 16.43
C ASP A 261 -0.16 -12.48 15.95
N PRO A 262 -0.33 -11.14 16.03
CA PRO A 262 0.66 -10.17 15.58
C PRO A 262 1.94 -10.14 16.43
N LEU A 263 1.94 -10.80 17.60
CA LEU A 263 3.07 -10.81 18.52
C LEU A 263 3.99 -12.04 18.36
N ARG A 264 3.61 -12.99 17.50
CA ARG A 264 4.23 -14.32 17.45
C ARG A 264 5.67 -14.32 16.94
N TYR A 265 6.00 -13.53 15.92
CA TYR A 265 7.33 -13.49 15.29
C TYR A 265 7.81 -12.04 15.11
N PRO A 266 8.13 -11.33 16.19
CA PRO A 266 8.42 -9.91 16.17
C PRO A 266 9.67 -9.58 15.32
N GLY A 267 9.50 -8.76 14.28
CA GLY A 267 10.55 -8.38 13.34
C GLY A 267 10.90 -9.43 12.27
N GLU A 268 10.30 -10.62 12.34
CA GLU A 268 10.52 -11.69 11.36
C GLU A 268 9.35 -11.90 10.40
N MET A 269 8.16 -11.41 10.74
CA MET A 269 6.98 -11.46 9.89
C MET A 269 6.53 -10.05 9.50
N ASP A 270 5.88 -9.96 8.36
CA ASP A 270 5.17 -8.76 7.98
C ASP A 270 3.91 -8.58 8.83
N LEU A 271 3.67 -7.36 9.27
CA LEU A 271 2.45 -6.98 10.00
C LEU A 271 1.60 -6.09 9.12
N THR A 272 0.36 -6.48 8.94
CA THR A 272 -0.53 -5.80 8.02
C THR A 272 -1.93 -5.60 8.61
N THR A 273 -2.61 -4.56 8.13
CA THR A 273 -4.00 -4.26 8.46
C THR A 273 -4.80 -3.99 7.20
N HIS A 274 -6.11 -4.15 7.25
CA HIS A 274 -6.97 -3.64 6.19
C HIS A 274 -7.10 -2.13 6.33
N ILE A 275 -6.87 -1.41 5.24
CA ILE A 275 -6.99 0.05 5.27
C ILE A 275 -8.45 0.50 5.40
N GLN A 276 -8.65 1.69 5.94
CA GLN A 276 -9.96 2.31 6.07
C GLN A 276 -10.17 3.28 4.91
N TRP A 277 -10.86 2.85 3.86
CA TRP A 277 -11.03 3.61 2.62
C TRP A 277 -11.73 4.95 2.85
N ASP A 278 -12.78 4.98 3.67
CA ASP A 278 -13.47 6.22 3.97
C ASP A 278 -12.63 7.18 4.82
N ALA A 279 -11.70 6.67 5.63
CA ALA A 279 -10.74 7.50 6.36
C ALA A 279 -9.69 8.10 5.41
N LEU A 280 -9.14 7.29 4.49
CA LEU A 280 -8.19 7.77 3.48
C LEU A 280 -8.83 8.87 2.61
N ARG A 281 -10.06 8.65 2.16
CA ARG A 281 -10.85 9.66 1.45
C ARG A 281 -11.05 10.92 2.28
N PHE A 282 -11.55 10.80 3.50
CA PHE A 282 -11.87 11.90 4.39
C PHE A 282 -10.66 12.82 4.66
N TYR A 283 -9.52 12.22 5.02
CA TYR A 283 -8.31 13.02 5.28
C TYR A 283 -7.67 13.57 4.00
N GLY A 284 -7.82 12.91 2.87
CA GLY A 284 -7.47 13.46 1.57
C GLY A 284 -8.32 14.71 1.24
N GLU A 285 -9.63 14.65 1.45
CA GLU A 285 -10.54 15.79 1.27
C GLU A 285 -10.20 16.94 2.23
N GLN A 286 -9.86 16.66 3.50
CA GLN A 286 -9.35 17.66 4.44
C GLN A 286 -8.02 18.28 3.99
N ALA A 287 -7.16 17.50 3.34
CA ALA A 287 -5.92 18.00 2.75
C ALA A 287 -6.14 18.80 1.44
N GLY A 288 -7.39 18.93 0.98
CA GLY A 288 -7.76 19.66 -0.23
C GLY A 288 -7.72 18.82 -1.51
N TRP A 289 -7.71 17.49 -1.39
CA TRP A 289 -7.84 16.61 -2.55
C TRP A 289 -9.32 16.36 -2.86
N SER A 290 -9.66 16.24 -4.14
CA SER A 290 -10.98 15.79 -4.57
C SER A 290 -10.99 14.26 -4.72
N PHE A 291 -12.02 13.62 -4.19
CA PHE A 291 -12.26 12.19 -4.43
C PHE A 291 -12.84 12.00 -5.83
N THR A 292 -12.26 11.08 -6.61
CA THR A 292 -12.75 10.74 -7.94
C THR A 292 -13.59 9.46 -7.89
N TYR A 293 -12.98 8.35 -7.46
CA TYR A 293 -13.66 7.06 -7.38
C TYR A 293 -12.90 6.05 -6.51
N LEU A 294 -13.62 4.99 -6.09
CA LEU A 294 -13.08 3.78 -5.49
C LEU A 294 -13.62 2.58 -6.28
N TRP A 295 -12.73 1.92 -7.02
CA TRP A 295 -13.06 0.69 -7.77
C TRP A 295 -12.55 -0.54 -7.05
N ARG A 296 -13.19 -1.68 -7.23
CA ARG A 296 -12.52 -2.95 -7.06
C ARG A 296 -11.43 -3.07 -8.13
N GLN A 297 -10.33 -3.73 -7.80
CA GLN A 297 -9.19 -3.82 -8.73
C GLN A 297 -9.56 -4.54 -10.03
N ASP A 298 -10.37 -5.60 -9.98
CA ASP A 298 -10.85 -6.30 -11.18
C ASP A 298 -11.66 -5.37 -12.10
N GLU A 299 -12.55 -4.54 -11.55
CA GLU A 299 -13.33 -3.56 -12.30
C GLU A 299 -12.43 -2.47 -12.91
N PHE A 300 -11.48 -1.95 -12.13
CA PHE A 300 -10.51 -0.97 -12.61
C PHE A 300 -9.69 -1.54 -13.78
N LEU A 301 -9.12 -2.73 -13.63
CA LEU A 301 -8.30 -3.36 -14.66
C LEU A 301 -9.08 -3.64 -15.94
N LEU A 302 -10.36 -4.02 -15.83
CA LEU A 302 -11.24 -4.20 -17.01
C LEU A 302 -11.46 -2.88 -17.74
N GLN A 303 -11.76 -1.79 -17.04
CA GLN A 303 -11.91 -0.47 -17.64
C GLN A 303 -10.59 0.07 -18.20
N ALA A 304 -9.48 -0.27 -17.56
CA ALA A 304 -8.13 0.08 -18.03
C ALA A 304 -7.65 -0.75 -19.24
N GLY A 305 -8.45 -1.74 -19.69
CA GLY A 305 -8.18 -2.50 -20.89
C GLY A 305 -7.26 -3.71 -20.71
N ILE A 306 -7.24 -4.34 -19.52
CA ILE A 306 -6.41 -5.53 -19.25
C ILE A 306 -6.62 -6.65 -20.26
N LEU A 307 -7.79 -6.75 -20.90
CA LEU A 307 -8.06 -7.76 -21.91
C LEU A 307 -7.23 -7.57 -23.18
N ASN A 308 -6.70 -6.37 -23.43
CA ASN A 308 -5.80 -6.11 -24.55
C ASN A 308 -4.42 -6.74 -24.35
N GLU A 309 -4.09 -7.11 -23.11
CA GLU A 309 -2.85 -7.83 -22.79
C GLU A 309 -2.96 -9.35 -23.06
N LEU A 310 -4.15 -9.87 -23.46
CA LEU A 310 -4.29 -11.28 -23.80
C LEU A 310 -3.49 -11.61 -25.08
N ILE A 311 -2.73 -12.69 -25.00
CA ILE A 311 -1.92 -13.21 -26.12
C ILE A 311 -2.73 -14.31 -26.82
N GLU A 312 -3.03 -14.11 -28.11
CA GLU A 312 -3.60 -15.17 -28.93
C GLU A 312 -2.52 -16.23 -29.23
N HIS A 313 -2.77 -17.48 -28.87
CA HIS A 313 -1.86 -18.60 -29.12
C HIS A 313 -2.61 -19.91 -29.26
N HIS A 314 -2.00 -20.87 -29.99
CA HIS A 314 -2.49 -22.22 -30.18
C HIS A 314 -1.61 -23.29 -29.53
N ASP A 315 -0.71 -22.89 -28.60
CA ASP A 315 0.13 -23.82 -27.87
C ASP A 315 -0.73 -24.65 -26.90
N PRO A 316 -0.78 -25.98 -27.04
CA PRO A 316 -1.56 -26.84 -26.17
C PRO A 316 -0.93 -27.03 -24.79
N ASN A 317 0.32 -26.59 -24.59
CA ASN A 317 1.01 -26.70 -23.30
C ASN A 317 0.45 -25.70 -22.29
N PRO A 318 -0.23 -26.16 -21.21
CA PRO A 318 -0.75 -25.24 -20.21
C PRO A 318 0.33 -24.53 -19.37
N PHE A 319 1.58 -24.96 -19.49
CA PHE A 319 2.73 -24.37 -18.78
C PHE A 319 3.59 -23.46 -19.70
N SER A 320 3.19 -23.27 -20.95
CA SER A 320 3.85 -22.30 -21.83
C SER A 320 3.76 -20.89 -21.25
N GLU A 321 4.65 -20.01 -21.68
CA GLU A 321 4.71 -18.62 -21.24
C GLU A 321 3.39 -17.89 -21.53
N GLN A 322 2.87 -18.06 -22.76
CA GLN A 322 1.59 -17.47 -23.20
C GLN A 322 0.40 -17.99 -22.35
N SER A 323 0.36 -19.31 -22.10
CA SER A 323 -0.68 -19.90 -21.27
C SER A 323 -0.63 -19.40 -19.83
N ARG A 324 0.57 -19.22 -19.26
CA ARG A 324 0.76 -18.65 -17.91
C ARG A 324 0.36 -17.18 -17.87
N HIS A 325 0.73 -16.40 -18.89
CA HIS A 325 0.35 -15.00 -19.02
C HIS A 325 -1.18 -14.82 -19.04
N ASN A 326 -1.86 -15.50 -19.95
CA ASN A 326 -3.32 -15.43 -20.07
C ASN A 326 -4.05 -15.94 -18.81
N ARG A 327 -3.48 -16.90 -18.10
CA ARG A 327 -4.00 -17.38 -16.83
C ARG A 327 -3.86 -16.33 -15.72
N ALA A 328 -2.75 -15.60 -15.69
CA ALA A 328 -2.56 -14.50 -14.75
C ALA A 328 -3.62 -13.41 -14.97
N ILE A 329 -3.92 -13.02 -16.21
CA ILE A 329 -4.99 -12.08 -16.54
C ILE A 329 -6.34 -12.59 -16.05
N ARG A 330 -6.68 -13.86 -16.34
CA ARG A 330 -7.94 -14.45 -15.85
C ARG A 330 -8.02 -14.44 -14.32
N SER A 331 -6.93 -14.72 -13.63
CA SER A 331 -6.87 -14.69 -12.16
C SER A 331 -7.11 -13.28 -11.60
N LEU A 332 -6.60 -12.24 -12.27
CA LEU A 332 -6.80 -10.85 -11.89
C LEU A 332 -8.25 -10.37 -12.09
N VAL A 333 -8.92 -10.87 -13.14
CA VAL A 333 -10.29 -10.43 -13.48
C VAL A 333 -11.37 -11.29 -12.82
N MET A 334 -11.14 -12.60 -12.66
CA MET A 334 -12.16 -13.56 -12.22
C MET A 334 -11.85 -14.18 -10.85
N GLY A 335 -10.62 -14.02 -10.35
CA GLY A 335 -10.18 -14.61 -9.08
C GLY A 335 -10.44 -13.71 -7.87
N ASP A 336 -10.32 -14.30 -6.68
CA ASP A 336 -10.54 -13.60 -5.41
C ASP A 336 -9.49 -12.51 -5.15
N ILE A 337 -8.27 -12.66 -5.70
CA ILE A 337 -7.20 -11.66 -5.55
C ILE A 337 -7.62 -10.31 -6.15
N GLY A 338 -8.15 -10.29 -7.38
CA GLY A 338 -8.61 -9.06 -8.01
C GLY A 338 -9.76 -8.38 -7.27
N ARG A 339 -10.54 -9.16 -6.51
CA ARG A 339 -11.67 -8.65 -5.72
C ARG A 339 -11.28 -8.16 -4.32
N ALA A 340 -10.17 -8.67 -3.78
CA ALA A 340 -9.71 -8.29 -2.46
C ALA A 340 -9.07 -6.89 -2.44
N PHE A 341 -8.47 -6.48 -3.57
CA PHE A 341 -7.86 -5.18 -3.73
C PHE A 341 -8.84 -4.13 -4.29
N GLN A 342 -8.58 -2.90 -3.93
CA GLN A 342 -9.33 -1.75 -4.44
C GLN A 342 -8.36 -0.68 -4.94
N VAL A 343 -8.82 0.14 -5.87
CA VAL A 343 -8.08 1.27 -6.44
C VAL A 343 -8.85 2.54 -6.14
N MET A 344 -8.29 3.37 -5.25
CA MET A 344 -8.81 4.71 -5.00
C MET A 344 -8.07 5.72 -5.85
N VAL A 345 -8.83 6.65 -6.43
CA VAL A 345 -8.24 7.82 -7.12
C VAL A 345 -8.73 9.10 -6.46
N GLN A 346 -7.77 9.93 -6.10
CA GLN A 346 -7.99 11.30 -5.61
C GLN A 346 -7.17 12.27 -6.45
N GLN A 347 -7.55 13.53 -6.50
CA GLN A 347 -6.85 14.54 -7.30
C GLN A 347 -6.60 15.80 -6.48
N LYS A 348 -5.42 16.37 -6.61
CA LYS A 348 -5.07 17.67 -6.05
C LYS A 348 -4.92 18.68 -7.18
N LYS A 349 -5.71 19.75 -7.14
CA LYS A 349 -5.74 20.84 -8.15
C LYS A 349 -5.93 20.35 -9.61
N MET A 350 -6.39 19.14 -9.79
CA MET A 350 -6.74 18.56 -11.09
C MET A 350 -8.20 18.10 -11.08
N ASN A 351 -8.79 18.01 -12.27
CA ASN A 351 -10.15 17.49 -12.46
C ASN A 351 -10.20 16.75 -13.80
N VAL A 352 -9.53 15.60 -13.84
CA VAL A 352 -9.32 14.81 -15.05
C VAL A 352 -10.12 13.51 -14.93
N PRO A 353 -10.93 13.14 -15.94
CA PRO A 353 -11.60 11.84 -15.94
C PRO A 353 -10.57 10.71 -16.09
N ILE A 354 -10.70 9.67 -15.25
CA ILE A 354 -9.78 8.53 -15.29
C ILE A 354 -10.16 7.59 -16.42
N PHE A 355 -11.44 7.40 -16.63
CA PHE A 355 -12.00 6.66 -17.77
C PHE A 355 -13.06 7.53 -18.46
N THR A 356 -13.16 7.42 -19.76
CA THR A 356 -14.18 8.10 -20.61
C THR A 356 -15.31 7.14 -20.90
#